data_83825926d1da804773b50029fea5c3ed
#
_entry.id   83825926d1da804773b50029fea5c3ed
#
_cell.length_a   1.000
_cell.length_b   1.000
_cell.length_c   1.000
_cell.angle_alpha   90.00
_cell.angle_beta   90.00
_cell.angle_gamma   90.00
#
_symmetry.space_group_name_H-M   'P 1'
#
loop_
_entity.id
_entity.type
_entity.pdbx_description
1 polymer ?
#
loop_
_entity_poly.entity_id
_entity_poly.type
_entity_poly.pdbx_seq_one_letter_code
_entity_poly.pdbx_strand_id
1 'polypeptide(L)'
;MRAQTRTRRARLLAAALACGALALLGAAPAAPASIQHEFAQFADCPMENPEVVLCIVSTTTSGEFHLGSKTVPISKPVVLQGGLTSNSHVLVPAADGNTLSKTPLPVPGGLLIDLLPPLTSVTATAEVAGQIEVDPTATNSGVGTAAVLPIKVKLDNPLLGASCRVGSDAEPVTPRLTTGTTNPPPPNAPISGSPGEVVISAHGQLITILHSSLVDNAFSAPGANGCVEPLSLVTDVGVDLATGLPSAAGHNTAILNGSLAAASVTAIQAQAVLPELGRCVKVPSEKVGKEVIVHGGYVDSGCVEKNEGHFGKFEWLPGTGAGNEFSGAGKAVTLETTGKKQVKCLASSSRGEYTGTKTASLGMTFTGCKLAATGEACQTPAAAAGEVVTGPLEAQLGFIKDVENGSEVISTVGWDLKSGSAFISGECGAGKQSLVVTGSVIGAISAADKFVAAYTLKFSQAAGKQLPEAFEEEPTDTLSAAFGGASAEQAGLKASQKITNEEKLEFKAQSET
;
A
#
# COMPACT_ATOMS: atom_id res chain seq x y z
N MET A 1 -43.07 -2.99 65.34
CA MET A 1 -43.50 -3.30 63.96
C MET A 1 -43.32 -2.08 63.06
N ARG A 2 -42.09 -1.60 62.81
CA ARG A 2 -41.78 -0.52 61.80
C ARG A 2 -40.29 -0.49 61.43
N ALA A 3 -39.78 -1.62 60.96
CA ALA A 3 -38.37 -1.66 60.56
C ALA A 3 -38.05 -2.64 59.41
N GLN A 4 -39.05 -3.18 58.70
CA GLN A 4 -38.79 -4.17 57.64
C GLN A 4 -39.22 -3.75 56.20
N THR A 5 -39.76 -2.54 56.01
CA THR A 5 -40.26 -2.11 54.71
C THR A 5 -39.31 -1.16 53.92
N ARG A 6 -38.17 -0.79 54.46
CA ARG A 6 -37.21 0.08 53.77
C ARG A 6 -36.09 -0.64 53.00
N THR A 7 -35.85 -1.91 53.27
CA THR A 7 -34.76 -2.70 52.63
C THR A 7 -35.15 -3.41 51.34
N ARG A 8 -36.45 -3.49 51.00
CA ARG A 8 -36.89 -4.11 49.73
C ARG A 8 -36.97 -3.14 48.55
N ARG A 9 -37.06 -1.84 48.76
CA ARG A 9 -37.08 -0.82 47.67
C ARG A 9 -35.70 -0.43 47.20
N ALA A 10 -34.67 -0.62 47.98
CA ALA A 10 -33.28 -0.34 47.59
C ALA A 10 -32.63 -1.46 46.73
N ARG A 11 -33.19 -2.70 46.77
CA ARG A 11 -32.66 -3.81 45.95
C ARG A 11 -33.33 -3.93 44.56
N LEU A 12 -34.43 -3.26 44.31
CA LEU A 12 -35.09 -3.24 42.98
C LEU A 12 -34.61 -2.10 42.10
N LEU A 13 -33.95 -1.07 42.62
CA LEU A 13 -33.36 0.02 41.87
C LEU A 13 -31.91 -0.29 41.42
N ALA A 14 -31.22 -1.23 42.05
CA ALA A 14 -29.90 -1.66 41.66
C ALA A 14 -29.89 -2.70 40.50
N ALA A 15 -31.00 -3.40 40.29
CA ALA A 15 -31.12 -4.38 39.20
C ALA A 15 -31.59 -3.78 37.87
N ALA A 16 -32.14 -2.56 37.86
CA ALA A 16 -32.57 -1.87 36.64
C ALA A 16 -31.47 -1.02 35.98
N LEU A 17 -30.37 -0.75 36.69
CA LEU A 17 -29.21 -0.02 36.13
C LEU A 17 -28.11 -0.95 35.52
N ALA A 18 -28.19 -2.26 35.73
CA ALA A 18 -27.23 -3.21 35.20
C ALA A 18 -27.61 -3.78 33.80
N CYS A 19 -28.85 -3.59 33.33
CA CYS A 19 -29.29 -4.03 31.99
C CYS A 19 -29.25 -2.93 30.91
N GLY A 20 -28.88 -1.69 31.27
CA GLY A 20 -28.81 -0.56 30.34
C GLY A 20 -27.44 -0.29 29.70
N ALA A 21 -26.39 -1.05 30.08
CA ALA A 21 -25.03 -0.79 29.66
C ALA A 21 -24.45 -1.79 28.61
N LEU A 22 -25.28 -2.67 28.04
CA LEU A 22 -24.84 -3.70 27.08
C LEU A 22 -25.36 -3.51 25.65
N ALA A 23 -25.71 -2.31 25.23
CA ALA A 23 -26.22 -2.06 23.88
C ALA A 23 -25.58 -0.86 23.17
N LEU A 24 -24.29 -0.62 23.37
CA LEU A 24 -23.49 0.29 22.55
C LEU A 24 -22.08 -0.27 22.32
N LEU A 25 -22.01 -1.54 21.91
CA LEU A 25 -20.92 -1.96 21.04
C LEU A 25 -21.29 -1.42 19.66
N GLY A 26 -21.02 -0.13 19.46
CA GLY A 26 -20.97 0.45 18.14
C GLY A 26 -20.03 -0.43 17.31
N ALA A 27 -20.52 -0.97 16.18
CA ALA A 27 -19.65 -1.53 15.18
C ALA A 27 -18.57 -0.46 14.92
N ALA A 28 -17.33 -0.76 15.27
CA ALA A 28 -16.21 0.05 14.82
C ALA A 28 -16.38 0.16 13.30
N PRO A 29 -16.27 1.36 12.70
CA PRO A 29 -16.24 1.45 11.25
C PRO A 29 -15.14 0.48 10.80
N ALA A 30 -15.47 -0.39 9.85
CA ALA A 30 -14.48 -1.24 9.22
C ALA A 30 -13.37 -0.30 8.75
N ALA A 31 -12.14 -0.54 9.19
CA ALA A 31 -11.00 0.20 8.68
C ALA A 31 -11.07 0.11 7.15
N PRO A 32 -10.88 1.22 6.41
CA PRO A 32 -10.86 1.16 4.97
C PRO A 32 -9.83 0.09 4.58
N ALA A 33 -10.22 -0.81 3.65
CA ALA A 33 -9.31 -1.81 3.13
C ALA A 33 -8.07 -1.06 2.62
N SER A 34 -6.90 -1.36 3.16
CA SER A 34 -5.66 -0.74 2.70
C SER A 34 -5.42 -1.17 1.26
N ILE A 35 -5.27 -0.17 0.37
CA ILE A 35 -4.84 -0.42 -1.00
C ILE A 35 -3.38 -0.85 -0.88
N GLN A 36 -3.08 -2.07 -1.30
CA GLN A 36 -1.79 -2.69 -1.08
C GLN A 36 -1.02 -2.79 -2.39
N HIS A 37 0.31 -2.97 -2.27
CA HIS A 37 1.13 -3.33 -3.39
C HIS A 37 1.39 -2.19 -4.39
N GLU A 38 1.51 -2.52 -5.68
CA GLU A 38 1.75 -1.55 -6.75
C GLU A 38 0.66 -0.48 -6.88
N PHE A 39 -0.55 -0.74 -6.35
CA PHE A 39 -1.64 0.23 -6.29
C PHE A 39 -1.62 1.12 -5.02
N ALA A 40 -0.75 0.86 -4.04
CA ALA A 40 -0.66 1.64 -2.80
C ALA A 40 -0.41 3.13 -3.05
N GLN A 41 0.31 3.46 -4.12
CA GLN A 41 0.55 4.84 -4.54
C GLN A 41 -0.72 5.64 -4.85
N PHE A 42 -1.87 4.98 -5.10
CA PHE A 42 -3.16 5.62 -5.38
C PHE A 42 -4.06 5.74 -4.14
N ALA A 43 -3.52 5.54 -2.92
CA ALA A 43 -4.31 5.58 -1.68
C ALA A 43 -5.10 6.89 -1.50
N ASP A 44 -4.53 8.01 -1.96
CA ASP A 44 -5.14 9.34 -1.86
C ASP A 44 -5.96 9.73 -3.10
N CYS A 45 -6.18 8.81 -4.04
CA CYS A 45 -7.07 9.08 -5.18
C CYS A 45 -8.51 9.28 -4.69
N PRO A 46 -9.24 10.32 -5.17
CA PRO A 46 -10.59 10.63 -4.72
C PRO A 46 -11.64 9.67 -5.31
N MET A 47 -11.50 8.37 -5.03
CA MET A 47 -12.35 7.28 -5.58
C MET A 47 -13.81 7.33 -5.10
N GLU A 48 -14.10 8.09 -4.05
CA GLU A 48 -15.47 8.34 -3.57
C GLU A 48 -16.26 9.26 -4.52
N ASN A 49 -15.55 10.00 -5.39
CA ASN A 49 -16.20 10.80 -6.42
C ASN A 49 -16.55 9.89 -7.63
N PRO A 50 -17.85 9.68 -7.93
CA PRO A 50 -18.28 8.75 -8.98
C PRO A 50 -17.91 9.20 -10.40
N GLU A 51 -17.50 10.45 -10.60
CA GLU A 51 -17.03 10.95 -11.89
C GLU A 51 -15.57 10.59 -12.17
N VAL A 52 -14.80 10.22 -11.15
CA VAL A 52 -13.41 9.80 -11.27
C VAL A 52 -13.35 8.37 -11.78
N VAL A 53 -12.70 8.19 -12.91
CA VAL A 53 -12.54 6.88 -13.56
C VAL A 53 -11.08 6.40 -13.61
N LEU A 54 -10.13 7.33 -13.49
CA LEU A 54 -8.70 7.06 -13.55
C LEU A 54 -7.98 7.79 -12.41
N CYS A 55 -7.15 7.08 -11.68
CA CYS A 55 -6.23 7.65 -10.70
C CYS A 55 -4.86 7.86 -11.33
N ILE A 56 -4.20 8.97 -11.00
CA ILE A 56 -2.86 9.27 -11.47
C ILE A 56 -1.95 9.70 -10.32
N VAL A 57 -0.68 9.32 -10.43
CA VAL A 57 0.42 9.80 -9.59
C VAL A 57 1.61 10.11 -10.49
N SER A 58 2.03 11.37 -10.51
CA SER A 58 3.22 11.82 -11.23
C SER A 58 4.29 12.22 -10.24
N THR A 59 5.47 11.64 -10.35
CA THR A 59 6.62 11.91 -9.48
C THR A 59 7.74 12.54 -10.29
N THR A 60 8.00 13.82 -10.05
CA THR A 60 9.16 14.53 -10.61
C THR A 60 10.35 14.35 -9.69
N THR A 61 11.42 13.75 -10.19
CA THR A 61 12.62 13.43 -9.40
C THR A 61 13.82 14.34 -9.71
N SER A 62 13.80 15.04 -10.85
CA SER A 62 14.86 15.97 -11.25
C SER A 62 14.34 16.99 -12.26
N GLY A 63 15.18 17.96 -12.61
CA GLY A 63 14.86 19.05 -13.50
C GLY A 63 15.02 20.40 -12.80
N GLU A 64 14.39 21.45 -13.33
CA GLU A 64 14.51 22.79 -12.79
C GLU A 64 13.34 23.69 -13.17
N PHE A 65 13.11 24.70 -12.34
CA PHE A 65 12.29 25.85 -12.64
C PHE A 65 13.17 27.10 -12.72
N HIS A 66 13.12 27.77 -13.88
CA HIS A 66 13.72 29.07 -14.08
C HIS A 66 12.62 30.14 -14.14
N LEU A 67 12.61 31.06 -13.16
CA LEU A 67 11.67 32.17 -13.10
C LEU A 67 12.45 33.47 -12.95
N GLY A 68 12.30 34.38 -13.92
CA GLY A 68 13.06 35.63 -13.99
C GLY A 68 14.57 35.41 -14.05
N SER A 69 15.28 35.72 -12.97
CA SER A 69 16.74 35.53 -12.85
C SER A 69 17.14 34.34 -11.97
N LYS A 70 16.18 33.58 -11.43
CA LYS A 70 16.44 32.47 -10.48
C LYS A 70 16.16 31.12 -11.09
N THR A 71 17.10 30.20 -10.88
CA THR A 71 16.93 28.78 -11.25
C THR A 71 16.86 27.94 -9.98
N VAL A 72 15.77 27.21 -9.82
CA VAL A 72 15.53 26.32 -8.68
C VAL A 72 15.61 24.87 -9.17
N PRO A 73 16.65 24.12 -8.83
CA PRO A 73 16.75 22.72 -9.20
C PRO A 73 15.79 21.86 -8.36
N ILE A 74 15.19 20.87 -8.99
CA ILE A 74 14.37 19.86 -8.31
C ILE A 74 15.32 18.84 -7.68
N SER A 75 15.67 19.07 -6.42
CA SER A 75 16.62 18.28 -5.65
C SER A 75 15.96 17.26 -4.72
N LYS A 76 14.62 17.27 -4.63
CA LYS A 76 13.78 16.34 -3.88
C LYS A 76 12.55 16.00 -4.72
N PRO A 77 11.99 14.80 -4.60
CA PRO A 77 10.78 14.45 -5.33
C PRO A 77 9.62 15.40 -5.08
N VAL A 78 8.94 15.78 -6.16
CA VAL A 78 7.69 16.54 -6.16
C VAL A 78 6.62 15.64 -6.76
N VAL A 79 5.54 15.40 -6.00
CA VAL A 79 4.44 14.51 -6.39
C VAL A 79 3.21 15.32 -6.73
N LEU A 80 2.60 15.01 -7.87
CA LEU A 80 1.27 15.43 -8.28
C LEU A 80 0.37 14.21 -8.33
N GLN A 81 -0.76 14.23 -7.61
CA GLN A 81 -1.68 13.10 -7.53
C GLN A 81 -3.14 13.53 -7.51
N GLY A 82 -4.03 12.63 -7.91
CA GLY A 82 -5.47 12.86 -7.93
C GLY A 82 -6.21 11.93 -8.88
N GLY A 83 -7.45 12.30 -9.21
CA GLY A 83 -8.32 11.56 -10.11
C GLY A 83 -8.63 12.30 -11.40
N LEU A 84 -8.82 11.57 -12.49
CA LEU A 84 -9.31 12.11 -13.77
C LEU A 84 -10.72 11.59 -14.05
N THR A 85 -11.57 12.45 -14.59
CA THR A 85 -12.91 12.08 -15.02
C THR A 85 -12.92 11.59 -16.47
N SER A 86 -13.95 10.83 -16.87
CA SER A 86 -14.05 10.25 -18.22
C SER A 86 -14.11 11.28 -19.35
N ASN A 87 -14.55 12.50 -19.06
CA ASN A 87 -14.90 13.51 -20.08
C ASN A 87 -14.03 14.75 -20.05
N SER A 88 -13.07 14.84 -19.14
CA SER A 88 -12.19 16.00 -19.04
C SER A 88 -10.80 15.60 -18.57
N HIS A 89 -9.81 16.41 -18.96
CA HIS A 89 -8.44 16.27 -18.46
C HIS A 89 -8.21 17.00 -17.13
N VAL A 90 -9.29 17.50 -16.53
CA VAL A 90 -9.23 18.20 -15.25
C VAL A 90 -8.95 17.23 -14.13
N LEU A 91 -7.92 17.54 -13.34
CA LEU A 91 -7.55 16.77 -12.18
C LEU A 91 -8.48 17.08 -11.00
N VAL A 92 -9.18 16.07 -10.51
CA VAL A 92 -9.88 16.10 -9.24
C VAL A 92 -8.85 15.99 -8.13
N PRO A 93 -8.83 16.92 -7.15
CA PRO A 93 -7.83 16.94 -6.09
C PRO A 93 -7.78 15.65 -5.28
N ALA A 94 -6.58 15.30 -4.78
CA ALA A 94 -6.38 14.17 -3.90
C ALA A 94 -7.24 14.26 -2.62
N ALA A 95 -7.70 13.12 -2.11
CA ALA A 95 -8.61 13.03 -0.98
C ALA A 95 -8.01 13.57 0.34
N ASP A 96 -6.70 13.45 0.51
CA ASP A 96 -5.95 13.99 1.65
C ASP A 96 -5.64 15.50 1.55
N GLY A 97 -5.99 16.15 0.43
CA GLY A 97 -5.71 17.56 0.14
C GLY A 97 -4.27 17.86 -0.31
N ASN A 98 -3.42 16.83 -0.51
CA ASN A 98 -2.05 16.97 -0.99
C ASN A 98 -1.94 16.64 -2.49
N THR A 99 -2.76 17.30 -3.32
CA THR A 99 -2.73 17.12 -4.78
C THR A 99 -1.37 17.43 -5.37
N LEU A 100 -0.68 18.45 -4.86
CA LEU A 100 0.72 18.74 -5.17
C LEU A 100 1.50 18.72 -3.86
N SER A 101 2.57 17.93 -3.80
CA SER A 101 3.38 17.81 -2.60
C SER A 101 4.01 19.14 -2.22
N LYS A 102 3.93 19.51 -0.95
CA LYS A 102 4.51 20.75 -0.40
C LYS A 102 6.01 20.58 -0.15
N THR A 103 6.76 20.13 -1.16
CA THR A 103 8.19 19.88 -1.07
C THR A 103 8.98 21.18 -1.14
N PRO A 104 9.70 21.61 -0.07
CA PRO A 104 10.50 22.81 -0.12
C PRO A 104 11.81 22.56 -0.88
N LEU A 105 12.06 23.37 -1.90
CA LEU A 105 13.27 23.33 -2.73
C LEU A 105 14.17 24.54 -2.41
N PRO A 106 15.48 24.36 -2.23
CA PRO A 106 16.40 25.47 -1.96
C PRO A 106 16.55 26.34 -3.21
N VAL A 107 16.48 27.67 -3.03
CA VAL A 107 16.72 28.65 -4.08
C VAL A 107 18.20 29.03 -4.06
N PRO A 108 19.02 28.65 -5.06
CA PRO A 108 20.44 28.98 -5.12
C PRO A 108 20.68 30.49 -5.13
N GLY A 109 21.66 30.96 -4.34
CA GLY A 109 21.99 32.38 -4.21
C GLY A 109 20.96 33.22 -3.43
N GLY A 110 19.94 32.58 -2.83
CA GLY A 110 18.95 33.29 -1.99
C GLY A 110 18.32 34.49 -2.68
N LEU A 111 17.91 35.50 -1.89
CA LEU A 111 17.37 36.79 -2.41
C LEU A 111 18.47 37.81 -2.74
N LEU A 112 19.48 37.87 -1.94
CA LEU A 112 20.58 38.86 -2.02
C LEU A 112 21.87 38.13 -1.67
N ILE A 113 22.73 37.81 -2.63
CA ILE A 113 24.09 37.27 -2.47
C ILE A 113 24.31 36.53 -1.10
N ASP A 114 24.86 35.32 -1.11
CA ASP A 114 25.13 34.46 0.08
C ASP A 114 26.08 35.07 1.13
N LEU A 115 25.83 36.33 1.56
CA LEU A 115 26.70 37.07 2.47
C LEU A 115 26.50 36.68 3.94
N LEU A 116 25.34 36.15 4.34
CA LEU A 116 25.04 35.78 5.74
C LEU A 116 24.09 34.57 5.81
N PRO A 117 24.53 33.31 5.50
CA PRO A 117 23.74 32.15 5.86
C PRO A 117 23.58 32.06 7.38
N PRO A 118 22.39 31.76 7.96
CA PRO A 118 21.16 31.27 7.34
C PRO A 118 20.09 32.34 7.03
N LEU A 119 20.36 33.63 7.24
CA LEU A 119 19.36 34.69 7.08
C LEU A 119 18.99 34.98 5.63
N THR A 120 19.84 34.63 4.68
CA THR A 120 19.63 34.89 3.24
C THR A 120 19.15 33.65 2.47
N SER A 121 19.15 32.46 3.09
CA SER A 121 18.65 31.25 2.45
C SER A 121 17.14 31.35 2.24
N VAL A 122 16.69 30.94 1.06
CA VAL A 122 15.27 30.90 0.69
C VAL A 122 14.93 29.50 0.23
N THR A 123 13.78 29.00 0.64
CA THR A 123 13.18 27.81 0.03
C THR A 123 11.91 28.20 -0.73
N ALA A 124 11.70 27.56 -1.88
CA ALA A 124 10.54 27.71 -2.72
C ALA A 124 9.65 26.46 -2.62
N THR A 125 8.37 26.65 -2.36
CA THR A 125 7.38 25.57 -2.29
C THR A 125 6.25 25.87 -3.25
N ALA A 126 5.98 24.97 -4.20
CA ALA A 126 4.85 25.10 -5.12
C ALA A 126 3.53 24.81 -4.40
N GLU A 127 2.54 25.68 -4.60
CA GLU A 127 1.16 25.53 -4.12
C GLU A 127 0.21 25.62 -5.30
N VAL A 128 -0.84 24.79 -5.33
CA VAL A 128 -1.86 24.84 -6.37
C VAL A 128 -2.61 26.17 -6.27
N ALA A 129 -2.77 26.85 -7.41
CA ALA A 129 -3.44 28.15 -7.51
C ALA A 129 -4.63 28.16 -8.50
N GLY A 130 -4.96 27.02 -9.09
CA GLY A 130 -6.04 26.92 -10.06
C GLY A 130 -6.32 25.46 -10.43
N GLN A 131 -7.12 25.28 -11.47
CA GLN A 131 -7.48 23.95 -11.95
C GLN A 131 -6.33 23.33 -12.73
N ILE A 132 -5.86 22.18 -12.28
CA ILE A 132 -4.81 21.41 -12.95
C ILE A 132 -5.44 20.56 -14.05
N GLU A 133 -4.80 20.51 -15.21
CA GLU A 133 -5.18 19.62 -16.30
C GLU A 133 -4.05 18.63 -16.56
N VAL A 134 -4.38 17.37 -16.81
CA VAL A 134 -3.40 16.32 -17.15
C VAL A 134 -3.96 15.47 -18.28
N ASP A 135 -3.20 15.32 -19.35
CA ASP A 135 -3.50 14.42 -20.47
C ASP A 135 -2.43 13.31 -20.57
N PRO A 136 -2.71 12.11 -20.06
CA PRO A 136 -1.81 10.98 -20.15
C PRO A 136 -1.50 10.58 -21.61
N THR A 137 -2.44 10.81 -22.54
CA THR A 137 -2.25 10.50 -23.96
C THR A 137 -1.23 11.46 -24.59
N ALA A 138 -1.35 12.75 -24.30
CA ALA A 138 -0.37 13.75 -24.76
C ALA A 138 1.01 13.50 -24.11
N THR A 139 1.05 13.08 -22.85
CA THR A 139 2.29 12.69 -22.16
C THR A 139 3.03 11.58 -22.92
N ASN A 140 2.32 10.55 -23.36
CA ASN A 140 2.92 9.40 -24.06
C ASN A 140 3.20 9.67 -25.54
N SER A 141 2.40 10.50 -26.21
CA SER A 141 2.52 10.72 -27.66
C SER A 141 3.58 11.76 -28.07
N GLY A 142 3.98 12.63 -27.16
CA GLY A 142 4.83 13.79 -27.47
C GLY A 142 4.12 14.88 -28.27
N VAL A 143 2.78 14.82 -28.36
CA VAL A 143 1.99 15.78 -29.14
C VAL A 143 0.96 16.46 -28.25
N GLY A 144 0.94 17.78 -28.26
CA GLY A 144 0.01 18.58 -27.46
C GLY A 144 0.51 18.93 -26.06
N THR A 145 -0.39 19.40 -25.22
CA THR A 145 -0.11 19.77 -23.82
C THR A 145 -0.39 18.58 -22.93
N ALA A 146 0.64 18.05 -22.27
CA ALA A 146 0.56 16.92 -21.35
C ALA A 146 0.03 17.34 -19.98
N ALA A 147 0.38 18.56 -19.51
CA ALA A 147 -0.15 19.08 -18.27
C ALA A 147 -0.21 20.62 -18.27
N VAL A 148 -1.22 21.18 -17.61
CA VAL A 148 -1.32 22.60 -17.29
C VAL A 148 -1.31 22.73 -15.77
N LEU A 149 -0.29 23.44 -15.24
CA LEU A 149 -0.05 23.54 -13.80
C LEU A 149 -0.17 25.00 -13.33
N PRO A 150 -1.34 25.52 -13.01
CA PRO A 150 -1.47 26.84 -12.38
C PRO A 150 -1.02 26.74 -10.92
N ILE A 151 0.15 27.34 -10.64
CA ILE A 151 0.78 27.32 -9.32
C ILE A 151 1.12 28.72 -8.84
N LYS A 152 1.22 28.89 -7.54
CA LYS A 152 1.90 29.98 -6.86
C LYS A 152 3.08 29.40 -6.07
N VAL A 153 4.16 30.14 -5.96
CA VAL A 153 5.39 29.67 -5.31
C VAL A 153 5.58 30.41 -4.01
N LYS A 154 5.37 29.70 -2.90
CA LYS A 154 5.65 30.23 -1.56
C LYS A 154 7.15 30.34 -1.34
N LEU A 155 7.60 31.49 -0.85
CA LEU A 155 8.98 31.78 -0.51
C LEU A 155 9.15 31.79 1.00
N ASP A 156 9.82 30.79 1.54
CA ASP A 156 10.09 30.68 2.98
C ASP A 156 11.46 31.23 3.31
N ASN A 157 11.47 32.35 4.04
CA ASN A 157 12.66 32.96 4.65
C ASN A 157 12.22 33.83 5.85
N PRO A 158 12.96 33.89 6.94
CA PRO A 158 12.59 34.68 8.15
C PRO A 158 12.32 36.16 7.88
N LEU A 159 12.93 36.74 6.84
CA LEU A 159 12.80 38.14 6.49
C LEU A 159 11.62 38.43 5.54
N LEU A 160 11.01 37.42 4.95
CA LEU A 160 9.94 37.60 3.97
C LEU A 160 8.53 37.47 4.55
N GLY A 161 8.42 36.98 5.78
CA GLY A 161 7.12 36.68 6.39
C GLY A 161 6.50 35.36 5.85
N ALA A 162 5.37 34.98 6.44
CA ALA A 162 4.75 33.68 6.17
C ALA A 162 3.90 33.65 4.89
N SER A 163 3.55 34.80 4.34
CA SER A 163 2.61 34.96 3.20
C SER A 163 3.27 35.30 1.87
N CYS A 164 4.61 35.44 1.83
CA CYS A 164 5.34 35.81 0.62
C CYS A 164 5.24 34.75 -0.47
N ARG A 165 4.74 35.13 -1.66
CA ARG A 165 4.56 34.23 -2.81
C ARG A 165 4.89 34.92 -4.12
N VAL A 166 5.35 34.15 -5.10
CA VAL A 166 5.38 34.54 -6.51
C VAL A 166 4.10 34.05 -7.14
N GLY A 167 3.33 34.95 -7.72
CA GLY A 167 1.99 34.66 -8.22
C GLY A 167 0.93 34.56 -7.12
N SER A 168 -0.33 34.46 -7.54
CA SER A 168 -1.50 34.39 -6.67
C SER A 168 -2.56 33.46 -7.27
N ASP A 169 -3.68 33.25 -6.57
CA ASP A 169 -4.83 32.51 -7.15
C ASP A 169 -5.47 33.27 -8.33
N ALA A 170 -5.36 34.58 -8.36
CA ALA A 170 -5.86 35.40 -9.47
C ALA A 170 -4.88 35.48 -10.65
N GLU A 171 -3.60 35.46 -10.38
CA GLU A 171 -2.51 35.52 -11.36
C GLU A 171 -1.46 34.45 -11.08
N PRO A 172 -1.75 33.18 -11.41
CA PRO A 172 -0.81 32.08 -11.17
C PRO A 172 0.33 32.06 -12.19
N VAL A 173 1.44 31.42 -11.84
CA VAL A 173 2.43 30.91 -12.79
C VAL A 173 1.83 29.67 -13.43
N THR A 174 1.65 29.67 -14.77
CA THR A 174 0.91 28.60 -15.44
C THR A 174 1.71 27.99 -16.60
N PRO A 175 2.68 27.10 -16.31
CA PRO A 175 3.35 26.35 -17.36
C PRO A 175 2.39 25.36 -18.04
N ARG A 176 2.53 25.26 -19.37
CA ARG A 176 1.81 24.33 -20.26
C ARG A 176 2.80 23.28 -20.78
N LEU A 177 2.99 22.27 -19.99
CA LEU A 177 4.05 21.28 -20.18
C LEU A 177 3.74 20.34 -21.35
N THR A 178 4.79 19.99 -22.12
CA THR A 178 4.72 19.00 -23.19
C THR A 178 5.90 18.03 -23.10
N THR A 179 5.73 16.81 -23.56
CA THR A 179 6.83 15.86 -23.80
C THR A 179 7.39 16.01 -25.23
N GLY A 180 6.79 16.85 -26.06
CA GLY A 180 7.27 17.23 -27.39
C GLY A 180 8.22 18.42 -27.37
N THR A 181 8.20 19.20 -28.45
CA THR A 181 9.04 20.40 -28.61
C THR A 181 8.21 21.66 -28.40
N THR A 182 8.73 22.57 -27.59
CA THR A 182 8.09 23.86 -27.28
C THR A 182 8.22 24.85 -28.43
N ASN A 183 7.38 25.90 -28.40
CA ASN A 183 7.45 27.02 -29.36
C ASN A 183 7.37 28.35 -28.59
N PRO A 184 8.42 28.75 -27.87
CA PRO A 184 8.42 29.96 -27.06
C PRO A 184 8.59 31.21 -27.90
N PRO A 185 8.11 32.39 -27.42
CA PRO A 185 8.56 33.64 -27.95
C PRO A 185 10.04 33.91 -27.61
N PRO A 186 10.73 34.74 -28.39
CA PRO A 186 12.09 35.18 -28.06
C PRO A 186 12.15 35.88 -26.69
N PRO A 187 13.27 35.75 -25.96
CA PRO A 187 14.58 35.22 -26.36
C PRO A 187 14.76 33.72 -26.25
N ASN A 188 13.83 32.98 -25.61
CA ASN A 188 13.98 31.55 -25.48
C ASN A 188 13.98 30.84 -26.85
N ALA A 189 14.83 29.84 -26.99
CA ALA A 189 14.79 28.89 -28.10
C ALA A 189 13.92 27.67 -27.76
N PRO A 190 13.34 26.98 -28.76
CA PRO A 190 12.61 25.74 -28.52
C PRO A 190 13.45 24.70 -27.77
N ILE A 191 12.83 24.01 -26.80
CA ILE A 191 13.38 22.87 -26.08
C ILE A 191 12.49 21.65 -26.27
N SER A 192 13.05 20.45 -26.19
CA SER A 192 12.29 19.21 -26.36
C SER A 192 12.25 18.40 -25.06
N GLY A 193 11.08 17.92 -24.72
CA GLY A 193 10.87 16.92 -23.70
C GLY A 193 11.08 15.49 -24.23
N SER A 194 10.57 14.52 -23.51
CA SER A 194 10.59 13.10 -23.88
C SER A 194 9.33 12.40 -23.34
N PRO A 195 8.62 11.61 -24.17
CA PRO A 195 7.48 10.81 -23.72
C PRO A 195 7.81 9.78 -22.63
N GLY A 196 9.06 9.31 -22.60
CA GLY A 196 9.48 8.26 -21.68
C GLY A 196 9.20 6.85 -22.21
N GLU A 197 9.24 5.88 -21.30
CA GLU A 197 9.03 4.45 -21.59
C GLU A 197 7.75 3.99 -20.90
N VAL A 198 6.85 3.35 -21.66
CA VAL A 198 5.60 2.79 -21.11
C VAL A 198 5.86 1.38 -20.60
N VAL A 199 5.60 1.17 -19.33
CA VAL A 199 5.58 -0.14 -18.66
C VAL A 199 4.15 -0.45 -18.26
N ILE A 200 3.69 -1.63 -18.61
CA ILE A 200 2.35 -2.12 -18.27
C ILE A 200 2.52 -3.29 -17.30
N SER A 201 1.93 -3.18 -16.12
CA SER A 201 1.97 -4.20 -15.06
C SER A 201 0.56 -4.53 -14.57
N ALA A 202 0.45 -5.37 -13.56
CA ALA A 202 -0.83 -5.82 -13.00
C ALA A 202 -1.81 -6.30 -14.07
N HIS A 203 -1.37 -7.18 -14.96
CA HIS A 203 -2.19 -7.72 -16.06
C HIS A 203 -2.84 -6.65 -16.95
N GLY A 204 -2.14 -5.55 -17.18
CA GLY A 204 -2.65 -4.45 -18.02
C GLY A 204 -3.42 -3.37 -17.26
N GLN A 205 -3.53 -3.47 -15.94
CA GLN A 205 -4.34 -2.56 -15.12
C GLN A 205 -3.56 -1.36 -14.58
N LEU A 206 -2.24 -1.45 -14.51
CA LEU A 206 -1.36 -0.35 -14.11
C LEU A 206 -0.48 0.04 -15.30
N ILE A 207 -0.54 1.30 -15.69
CA ILE A 207 0.30 1.89 -16.73
C ILE A 207 1.26 2.84 -16.04
N THR A 208 2.56 2.66 -16.25
CA THR A 208 3.60 3.55 -15.76
C THR A 208 4.42 4.07 -16.93
N ILE A 209 4.57 5.39 -17.02
CA ILE A 209 5.48 6.05 -17.97
C ILE A 209 6.73 6.44 -17.19
N LEU A 210 7.84 5.78 -17.49
CA LEU A 210 9.11 6.00 -16.82
C LEU A 210 9.99 6.97 -17.62
N HIS A 211 10.86 7.72 -16.95
CA HIS A 211 11.88 8.59 -17.57
C HIS A 211 11.28 9.63 -18.54
N SER A 212 10.04 10.07 -18.30
CA SER A 212 9.46 11.17 -19.08
C SER A 212 10.10 12.51 -18.70
N SER A 213 10.15 13.43 -19.66
CA SER A 213 10.59 14.80 -19.47
C SER A 213 9.53 15.74 -20.01
N LEU A 214 8.88 16.47 -19.10
CA LEU A 214 7.89 17.48 -19.45
C LEU A 214 8.56 18.86 -19.43
N VAL A 215 8.36 19.64 -20.50
CA VAL A 215 9.02 20.94 -20.64
C VAL A 215 8.04 22.04 -21.07
N ASP A 216 8.31 23.25 -20.60
CA ASP A 216 7.70 24.49 -21.12
C ASP A 216 8.67 25.65 -20.92
N ASN A 217 8.77 26.54 -21.89
CA ASN A 217 9.56 27.77 -21.78
C ASN A 217 8.89 28.95 -22.50
N ALA A 218 7.54 28.87 -22.59
CA ALA A 218 6.71 29.90 -23.25
C ALA A 218 5.82 30.67 -22.28
N PHE A 219 5.84 30.34 -20.97
CA PHE A 219 4.99 30.99 -19.98
C PHE A 219 5.60 32.27 -19.39
N SER A 220 4.74 33.13 -18.82
CA SER A 220 5.12 34.31 -18.02
C SER A 220 5.04 33.98 -16.50
N ALA A 221 5.78 34.75 -15.70
CA ALA A 221 5.68 34.69 -14.26
C ALA A 221 5.32 36.07 -13.70
N PRO A 222 4.25 36.18 -12.88
CA PRO A 222 3.88 37.39 -12.19
C PRO A 222 4.89 37.76 -11.08
N GLY A 223 4.73 38.94 -10.51
CA GLY A 223 5.54 39.43 -9.40
C GLY A 223 5.25 38.74 -8.08
N ALA A 224 6.07 39.04 -7.08
CA ALA A 224 5.86 38.66 -5.71
C ALA A 224 4.70 39.41 -5.07
N ASN A 225 4.07 38.81 -4.09
CA ASN A 225 3.00 39.43 -3.31
C ASN A 225 2.98 38.87 -1.87
N GLY A 226 2.45 39.69 -0.94
CA GLY A 226 2.25 39.32 0.46
C GLY A 226 3.54 39.17 1.27
N CYS A 227 4.65 39.75 0.83
CA CYS A 227 5.91 39.69 1.55
C CYS A 227 5.96 40.75 2.66
N VAL A 228 6.15 40.34 3.94
CA VAL A 228 6.25 41.20 5.14
C VAL A 228 5.08 42.18 5.30
N GLU A 229 3.89 41.67 5.54
CA GLU A 229 2.73 42.50 5.87
C GLU A 229 2.97 43.30 7.18
N PRO A 230 2.62 44.61 7.28
CA PRO A 230 1.91 45.45 6.30
C PRO A 230 2.80 46.22 5.31
N LEU A 231 4.09 45.91 5.18
CA LEU A 231 5.05 46.63 4.32
C LEU A 231 5.19 45.98 2.92
N SER A 232 4.24 45.13 2.52
CA SER A 232 4.29 44.31 1.30
C SER A 232 4.59 45.12 0.02
N LEU A 233 4.03 46.31 -0.13
CA LEU A 233 4.30 47.18 -1.28
C LEU A 233 5.79 47.49 -1.53
N VAL A 234 6.60 47.55 -0.47
CA VAL A 234 8.05 47.81 -0.58
C VAL A 234 8.84 46.50 -0.67
N THR A 235 8.44 45.49 0.09
CA THR A 235 9.12 44.21 0.14
C THR A 235 8.83 43.36 -1.09
N ASP A 236 7.62 43.38 -1.64
CA ASP A 236 7.27 42.72 -2.91
C ASP A 236 8.13 43.26 -4.05
N VAL A 237 8.25 44.59 -4.17
CA VAL A 237 9.15 45.21 -5.16
C VAL A 237 10.61 44.83 -4.94
N GLY A 238 11.05 44.68 -3.69
CA GLY A 238 12.39 44.26 -3.37
C GLY A 238 12.68 42.81 -3.77
N VAL A 239 11.70 41.91 -3.58
CA VAL A 239 11.78 40.51 -4.02
C VAL A 239 11.76 40.47 -5.57
N ASP A 240 10.89 41.22 -6.23
CA ASP A 240 10.79 41.28 -7.67
C ASP A 240 12.11 41.74 -8.31
N LEU A 241 12.72 42.79 -7.77
CA LEU A 241 14.02 43.26 -8.25
C LEU A 241 15.13 42.22 -8.08
N ALA A 242 15.13 41.49 -6.93
CA ALA A 242 16.12 40.46 -6.63
C ALA A 242 15.94 39.19 -7.47
N THR A 243 14.73 38.92 -7.93
CA THR A 243 14.36 37.72 -8.70
C THR A 243 14.14 37.97 -10.19
N GLY A 244 14.13 39.22 -10.62
CA GLY A 244 13.83 39.62 -12.00
C GLY A 244 12.37 39.39 -12.41
N LEU A 245 11.45 39.57 -11.46
CA LEU A 245 10.02 39.42 -11.66
C LEU A 245 9.32 40.80 -11.68
N PRO A 246 8.13 40.94 -12.28
CA PRO A 246 7.49 39.96 -13.16
C PRO A 246 8.31 39.70 -14.42
N SER A 247 8.25 38.49 -14.97
CA SER A 247 8.97 38.14 -16.19
C SER A 247 8.02 37.72 -17.31
N ALA A 248 8.30 38.23 -18.53
CA ALA A 248 7.49 37.95 -19.69
C ALA A 248 7.64 36.53 -20.20
N ALA A 249 6.71 36.07 -21.03
CA ALA A 249 6.82 34.82 -21.78
C ALA A 249 8.12 34.80 -22.59
N GLY A 250 8.77 33.66 -22.67
CA GLY A 250 10.07 33.48 -23.29
C GLY A 250 11.28 33.82 -22.40
N HIS A 251 11.06 34.11 -21.11
CA HIS A 251 12.12 34.34 -20.12
C HIS A 251 12.11 33.32 -18.98
N ASN A 252 11.17 32.38 -19.00
CA ASN A 252 11.01 31.38 -17.97
C ASN A 252 11.14 29.99 -18.58
N THR A 253 11.51 29.00 -17.76
CA THR A 253 11.64 27.61 -18.21
C THR A 253 11.24 26.65 -17.10
N ALA A 254 10.50 25.61 -17.43
CA ALA A 254 10.21 24.49 -16.57
C ALA A 254 10.67 23.21 -17.25
N ILE A 255 11.45 22.39 -16.55
CA ILE A 255 11.91 21.06 -16.97
C ILE A 255 11.62 20.11 -15.82
N LEU A 256 10.72 19.15 -16.04
CA LEU A 256 10.27 18.19 -15.04
C LEU A 256 10.55 16.77 -15.53
N ASN A 257 11.53 16.10 -14.93
CA ASN A 257 11.91 14.74 -15.29
C ASN A 257 11.39 13.76 -14.22
N GLY A 258 10.72 12.71 -14.65
CA GLY A 258 10.14 11.77 -13.69
C GLY A 258 9.34 10.64 -14.31
N SER A 259 8.28 10.25 -13.61
CA SER A 259 7.38 9.18 -14.01
C SER A 259 5.92 9.58 -13.79
N LEU A 260 5.03 8.91 -14.50
CA LEU A 260 3.58 9.01 -14.34
C LEU A 260 3.01 7.60 -14.23
N ALA A 261 2.32 7.30 -13.15
CA ALA A 261 1.53 6.08 -12.98
C ALA A 261 0.04 6.39 -13.13
N ALA A 262 -0.69 5.49 -13.77
CA ALA A 262 -2.13 5.60 -13.97
C ALA A 262 -2.81 4.23 -13.85
N ALA A 263 -3.95 4.19 -13.14
CA ALA A 263 -4.78 2.99 -13.01
C ALA A 263 -6.26 3.37 -12.92
N SER A 264 -7.15 2.53 -13.45
CA SER A 264 -8.59 2.77 -13.32
C SER A 264 -9.06 2.58 -11.87
N VAL A 265 -10.07 3.36 -11.46
CA VAL A 265 -10.69 3.21 -10.13
C VAL A 265 -11.17 1.78 -9.90
N THR A 266 -11.78 1.15 -10.91
CA THR A 266 -12.23 -0.24 -10.83
C THR A 266 -11.09 -1.23 -10.59
N ALA A 267 -9.93 -1.04 -11.22
CA ALA A 267 -8.76 -1.87 -11.00
C ALA A 267 -8.22 -1.72 -9.57
N ILE A 268 -8.11 -0.48 -9.08
CA ILE A 268 -7.63 -0.20 -7.71
C ILE A 268 -8.59 -0.80 -6.68
N GLN A 269 -9.89 -0.61 -6.85
CA GLN A 269 -10.90 -1.14 -5.94
C GLN A 269 -10.95 -2.68 -5.95
N ALA A 270 -10.80 -3.31 -7.12
CA ALA A 270 -10.72 -4.76 -7.23
C ALA A 270 -9.47 -5.28 -6.50
N GLN A 271 -8.36 -4.58 -6.58
CA GLN A 271 -7.12 -4.95 -5.90
C GLN A 271 -7.18 -4.73 -4.38
N ALA A 272 -7.97 -3.77 -3.90
CA ALA A 272 -8.10 -3.50 -2.47
C ALA A 272 -8.69 -4.69 -1.67
N VAL A 273 -9.42 -5.59 -2.32
CA VAL A 273 -9.95 -6.80 -1.67
C VAL A 273 -9.02 -8.01 -1.78
N LEU A 274 -7.98 -7.95 -2.61
CA LEU A 274 -7.00 -9.02 -2.77
C LEU A 274 -5.87 -8.95 -1.72
N PRO A 275 -5.18 -10.06 -1.44
CA PRO A 275 -5.54 -11.40 -1.89
C PRO A 275 -6.77 -11.90 -1.11
N GLU A 276 -7.55 -12.78 -1.72
CA GLU A 276 -8.70 -13.38 -1.05
C GLU A 276 -8.86 -14.87 -1.39
N LEU A 277 -9.46 -15.59 -0.45
CA LEU A 277 -9.81 -17.00 -0.61
C LEU A 277 -11.20 -17.09 -1.25
N GLY A 278 -11.37 -17.98 -2.22
CA GLY A 278 -12.66 -18.21 -2.84
C GLY A 278 -12.83 -19.60 -3.42
N ARG A 279 -14.05 -19.86 -3.92
CA ARG A 279 -14.47 -21.13 -4.53
C ARG A 279 -15.25 -20.93 -5.82
N CYS A 280 -15.17 -21.91 -6.68
CA CYS A 280 -15.95 -21.98 -7.91
C CYS A 280 -17.19 -22.85 -7.70
N VAL A 281 -18.37 -22.29 -7.82
CA VAL A 281 -19.63 -22.98 -7.57
C VAL A 281 -20.48 -23.10 -8.82
N LYS A 282 -21.19 -24.20 -8.96
CA LYS A 282 -22.16 -24.36 -10.04
C LYS A 282 -23.41 -23.52 -9.73
N VAL A 283 -23.80 -22.63 -10.64
CA VAL A 283 -25.01 -21.83 -10.48
C VAL A 283 -26.28 -22.66 -10.74
N PRO A 284 -27.39 -22.33 -10.07
CA PRO A 284 -28.69 -22.95 -10.35
C PRO A 284 -29.08 -22.70 -11.80
N SER A 285 -29.75 -23.67 -12.39
CA SER A 285 -30.35 -23.53 -13.72
C SER A 285 -31.85 -23.26 -13.59
N GLU A 286 -32.34 -22.29 -14.34
CA GLU A 286 -33.77 -21.98 -14.44
C GLU A 286 -34.34 -22.51 -15.77
N LYS A 287 -35.55 -23.05 -15.71
CA LYS A 287 -36.27 -23.47 -16.93
C LYS A 287 -37.29 -22.40 -17.31
N VAL A 288 -37.08 -21.80 -18.48
CA VAL A 288 -38.02 -20.86 -19.09
C VAL A 288 -38.59 -21.50 -20.36
N GLY A 289 -39.78 -22.12 -20.27
CA GLY A 289 -40.37 -22.89 -21.35
C GLY A 289 -39.62 -24.20 -21.60
N LYS A 290 -39.01 -24.34 -22.80
CA LYS A 290 -38.17 -25.49 -23.18
C LYS A 290 -36.68 -25.24 -23.01
N GLU A 291 -36.27 -24.00 -22.68
CA GLU A 291 -34.88 -23.63 -22.55
C GLU A 291 -34.41 -23.69 -21.09
N VAL A 292 -33.17 -24.09 -20.91
CA VAL A 292 -32.49 -24.09 -19.62
C VAL A 292 -31.53 -22.88 -19.61
N ILE A 293 -31.80 -21.91 -18.76
CA ILE A 293 -31.01 -20.71 -18.63
C ILE A 293 -30.15 -20.81 -17.36
N VAL A 294 -28.93 -20.42 -17.47
CA VAL A 294 -27.96 -20.28 -16.37
C VAL A 294 -27.35 -18.89 -16.42
N HIS A 295 -26.94 -18.33 -15.28
CA HIS A 295 -26.45 -16.95 -15.15
C HIS A 295 -25.13 -16.90 -14.38
N GLY A 296 -24.16 -17.73 -14.76
CA GLY A 296 -22.82 -17.71 -14.17
C GLY A 296 -21.83 -16.95 -15.02
N GLY A 297 -20.80 -16.40 -14.39
CA GLY A 297 -19.71 -15.69 -15.05
C GLY A 297 -18.71 -16.61 -15.76
N TYR A 298 -18.75 -17.94 -15.51
CA TYR A 298 -17.74 -18.88 -16.01
C TYR A 298 -18.35 -20.11 -16.67
N VAL A 299 -17.66 -20.62 -17.71
CA VAL A 299 -18.09 -21.80 -18.48
C VAL A 299 -17.67 -23.09 -17.78
N ASP A 300 -16.50 -23.11 -17.14
CA ASP A 300 -15.86 -24.29 -16.57
C ASP A 300 -15.90 -24.32 -15.04
N SER A 301 -15.69 -25.52 -14.46
CA SER A 301 -15.73 -25.75 -13.03
C SER A 301 -14.48 -25.28 -12.25
N GLY A 302 -13.51 -24.71 -12.94
CA GLY A 302 -12.34 -24.06 -12.34
C GLY A 302 -12.45 -22.54 -12.35
N CYS A 303 -13.56 -21.98 -12.86
CA CYS A 303 -13.76 -20.54 -13.02
C CYS A 303 -12.57 -19.84 -13.72
N VAL A 304 -12.05 -20.48 -14.78
CA VAL A 304 -10.94 -19.96 -15.58
C VAL A 304 -11.43 -19.28 -16.85
N GLU A 305 -12.38 -19.91 -17.54
CA GLU A 305 -12.94 -19.41 -18.81
C GLU A 305 -14.17 -18.54 -18.53
N LYS A 306 -14.01 -17.22 -18.68
CA LYS A 306 -15.09 -16.26 -18.50
C LYS A 306 -16.15 -16.36 -19.61
N ASN A 307 -17.38 -16.06 -19.25
CA ASN A 307 -18.48 -15.87 -20.17
C ASN A 307 -18.97 -14.43 -20.09
N GLU A 308 -18.56 -13.59 -21.03
CA GLU A 308 -18.91 -12.16 -21.09
C GLU A 308 -20.43 -11.89 -21.10
N GLY A 309 -21.23 -12.85 -21.58
CA GLY A 309 -22.69 -12.77 -21.58
C GLY A 309 -23.34 -13.18 -20.24
N HIS A 310 -22.58 -13.63 -19.25
CA HIS A 310 -23.09 -14.19 -18.00
C HIS A 310 -24.09 -15.36 -18.18
N PHE A 311 -23.84 -16.22 -19.18
CA PHE A 311 -24.59 -17.47 -19.43
C PHE A 311 -23.76 -18.72 -19.10
N GLY A 312 -22.71 -18.56 -18.29
CA GLY A 312 -21.88 -19.66 -17.80
C GLY A 312 -22.60 -20.52 -16.76
N LYS A 313 -22.04 -21.69 -16.48
CA LYS A 313 -22.60 -22.66 -15.53
C LYS A 313 -22.02 -22.52 -14.14
N PHE A 314 -20.99 -21.71 -13.98
CA PHE A 314 -20.24 -21.56 -12.74
C PHE A 314 -20.05 -20.08 -12.39
N GLU A 315 -19.90 -19.82 -11.08
CA GLU A 315 -19.63 -18.51 -10.51
C GLU A 315 -18.52 -18.63 -9.48
N TRP A 316 -17.61 -17.66 -9.47
CA TRP A 316 -16.60 -17.53 -8.43
C TRP A 316 -17.20 -16.77 -7.22
N LEU A 317 -17.12 -17.36 -6.04
CA LEU A 317 -17.62 -16.77 -4.83
C LEU A 317 -16.49 -16.64 -3.77
N PRO A 318 -16.38 -15.50 -3.09
CA PRO A 318 -15.42 -15.34 -2.00
C PRO A 318 -15.72 -16.26 -0.81
N GLY A 319 -14.67 -16.64 -0.08
CA GLY A 319 -14.73 -17.52 1.07
C GLY A 319 -14.96 -18.99 0.71
N THR A 320 -15.08 -19.82 1.76
CA THR A 320 -15.36 -21.24 1.66
C THR A 320 -16.86 -21.52 1.55
N GLY A 321 -17.22 -22.73 1.13
CA GLY A 321 -18.57 -23.29 1.24
C GLY A 321 -18.84 -23.89 2.62
N ALA A 322 -19.42 -25.09 2.61
CA ALA A 322 -19.64 -25.86 3.84
C ALA A 322 -18.37 -26.56 4.35
N GLY A 323 -17.40 -26.81 3.45
CA GLY A 323 -16.11 -27.43 3.77
C GLY A 323 -15.04 -26.38 4.02
N ASN A 324 -14.95 -25.87 5.25
CA ASN A 324 -13.98 -24.84 5.63
C ASN A 324 -12.76 -25.42 6.38
N GLU A 325 -12.73 -26.71 6.68
CA GLU A 325 -11.60 -27.33 7.38
C GLU A 325 -10.44 -27.63 6.44
N PHE A 326 -9.25 -27.64 7.02
CA PHE A 326 -8.04 -28.11 6.35
C PHE A 326 -7.11 -28.87 7.30
N SER A 327 -6.28 -29.72 6.73
CA SER A 327 -5.22 -30.42 7.46
C SER A 327 -3.89 -30.28 6.72
N GLY A 328 -2.82 -30.21 7.50
CA GLY A 328 -1.46 -30.10 6.97
C GLY A 328 -0.55 -31.22 7.47
N ALA A 329 0.38 -31.64 6.61
CA ALA A 329 1.44 -32.58 6.97
C ALA A 329 2.76 -32.18 6.32
N GLY A 330 3.83 -32.25 7.09
CA GLY A 330 5.18 -31.90 6.66
C GLY A 330 6.25 -32.78 7.31
N LYS A 331 7.43 -32.71 6.71
CA LYS A 331 8.63 -33.42 7.24
C LYS A 331 9.51 -32.38 7.95
N ALA A 332 10.72 -32.71 8.21
CA ALA A 332 11.78 -31.92 8.86
C ALA A 332 11.49 -30.45 9.13
N VAL A 333 11.49 -30.07 10.40
CA VAL A 333 11.29 -28.68 10.84
C VAL A 333 12.54 -28.21 11.57
N THR A 334 12.92 -26.97 11.42
CA THR A 334 14.00 -26.33 12.17
C THR A 334 13.57 -24.96 12.64
N LEU A 335 13.58 -24.74 13.94
CA LEU A 335 13.57 -23.43 14.57
C LEU A 335 15.02 -23.07 14.89
N GLU A 336 15.49 -21.91 14.44
CA GLU A 336 16.86 -21.45 14.67
C GLU A 336 16.84 -20.01 15.14
N THR A 337 17.67 -19.65 16.13
CA THR A 337 17.88 -18.26 16.57
C THR A 337 19.09 -17.65 15.87
N THR A 338 19.18 -16.32 15.85
CA THR A 338 20.38 -15.61 15.38
C THR A 338 21.63 -15.96 16.17
N GLY A 339 21.49 -16.39 17.45
CA GLY A 339 22.56 -16.98 18.28
C GLY A 339 22.85 -18.46 17.97
N LYS A 340 22.29 -19.01 16.87
CA LYS A 340 22.51 -20.38 16.37
C LYS A 340 22.00 -21.51 17.27
N LYS A 341 21.14 -21.21 18.24
CA LYS A 341 20.42 -22.25 18.97
C LYS A 341 19.36 -22.86 18.05
N GLN A 342 19.27 -24.18 18.00
CA GLN A 342 18.37 -24.87 17.10
C GLN A 342 17.55 -25.95 17.81
N VAL A 343 16.24 -25.98 17.49
CA VAL A 343 15.37 -27.13 17.73
C VAL A 343 15.03 -27.75 16.38
N LYS A 344 15.27 -29.05 16.25
CA LYS A 344 14.97 -29.83 15.04
C LYS A 344 13.91 -30.85 15.34
N CYS A 345 12.87 -30.92 14.50
CA CYS A 345 11.80 -31.89 14.59
C CYS A 345 11.77 -32.75 13.31
N LEU A 346 11.28 -33.99 13.43
CA LEU A 346 11.22 -34.93 12.32
C LEU A 346 10.01 -34.72 11.41
N ALA A 347 8.89 -34.29 11.99
CA ALA A 347 7.66 -34.07 11.23
C ALA A 347 6.84 -32.94 11.84
N SER A 348 5.91 -32.44 11.05
CA SER A 348 4.90 -31.47 11.47
C SER A 348 3.52 -31.86 10.94
N SER A 349 2.49 -31.49 11.68
CA SER A 349 1.10 -31.54 11.23
C SER A 349 0.39 -30.25 11.64
N SER A 350 -0.69 -29.91 10.95
CA SER A 350 -1.58 -28.82 11.31
C SER A 350 -3.04 -29.21 11.08
N ARG A 351 -3.94 -28.59 11.82
CA ARG A 351 -5.39 -28.62 11.59
C ARG A 351 -5.94 -27.23 11.83
N GLY A 352 -6.88 -26.84 11.02
CA GLY A 352 -7.51 -25.54 11.12
C GLY A 352 -8.75 -25.40 10.25
N GLU A 353 -9.31 -24.23 10.31
CA GLU A 353 -10.46 -23.83 9.51
C GLU A 353 -10.27 -22.42 8.95
N TYR A 354 -10.83 -22.19 7.77
CA TYR A 354 -10.93 -20.84 7.20
C TYR A 354 -12.12 -20.13 7.82
N THR A 355 -11.86 -18.99 8.46
CA THR A 355 -12.85 -18.20 9.20
C THR A 355 -13.39 -17.01 8.41
N GLY A 356 -12.81 -16.74 7.24
CA GLY A 356 -13.20 -15.65 6.34
C GLY A 356 -12.48 -15.73 5.01
N THR A 357 -12.64 -14.70 4.19
CA THR A 357 -11.95 -14.62 2.88
C THR A 357 -10.45 -14.38 3.00
N LYS A 358 -10.01 -13.84 4.13
CA LYS A 358 -8.60 -13.51 4.43
C LYS A 358 -8.12 -14.08 5.76
N THR A 359 -8.93 -14.85 6.46
CA THR A 359 -8.62 -15.30 7.82
C THR A 359 -8.79 -16.79 7.99
N ALA A 360 -7.94 -17.38 8.84
CA ALA A 360 -8.04 -18.76 9.26
C ALA A 360 -7.59 -18.91 10.72
N SER A 361 -8.03 -19.99 11.38
CA SER A 361 -7.53 -20.41 12.68
C SER A 361 -6.93 -21.80 12.57
N LEU A 362 -5.81 -22.06 13.26
CA LEU A 362 -5.16 -23.36 13.23
C LEU A 362 -4.31 -23.65 14.46
N GLY A 363 -3.96 -24.92 14.61
CA GLY A 363 -2.92 -25.40 15.53
C GLY A 363 -1.89 -26.22 14.78
N MET A 364 -0.63 -26.13 15.20
CA MET A 364 0.47 -26.91 14.65
C MET A 364 1.09 -27.82 15.71
N THR A 365 1.42 -29.03 15.32
CA THR A 365 2.12 -30.02 16.15
C THR A 365 3.40 -30.45 15.44
N PHE A 366 4.50 -30.38 16.16
CA PHE A 366 5.82 -30.82 15.72
C PHE A 366 6.24 -32.06 16.52
N THR A 367 6.73 -33.11 15.86
CA THR A 367 7.08 -34.36 16.50
C THR A 367 8.55 -34.74 16.29
N GLY A 368 9.12 -35.50 17.25
CA GLY A 368 10.52 -35.85 17.25
C GLY A 368 11.45 -34.66 17.47
N CYS A 369 10.98 -33.63 18.20
CA CYS A 369 11.69 -32.39 18.45
C CYS A 369 12.85 -32.59 19.45
N LYS A 370 14.03 -32.08 19.10
CA LYS A 370 15.25 -32.16 19.90
C LYS A 370 16.07 -30.88 19.78
N LEU A 371 16.76 -30.53 20.88
CA LEU A 371 17.86 -29.57 20.82
C LEU A 371 18.98 -30.13 19.94
N ALA A 372 19.39 -29.36 18.92
CA ALA A 372 20.42 -29.84 17.99
C ALA A 372 21.80 -30.03 18.67
N ALA A 373 22.09 -29.23 19.70
CA ALA A 373 23.37 -29.28 20.41
C ALA A 373 23.53 -30.49 21.32
N THR A 374 22.47 -30.93 22.00
CA THR A 374 22.53 -32.00 23.03
C THR A 374 21.81 -33.28 22.61
N GLY A 375 20.91 -33.18 21.61
CA GLY A 375 20.05 -34.30 21.23
C GLY A 375 18.88 -34.56 22.19
N GLU A 376 18.74 -33.76 23.24
CA GLU A 376 17.68 -33.88 24.24
C GLU A 376 16.31 -33.49 23.64
N ALA A 377 15.27 -34.23 24.05
CA ALA A 377 13.91 -33.97 23.58
C ALA A 377 13.38 -32.62 24.07
N CYS A 378 12.63 -31.93 23.19
CA CYS A 378 11.85 -30.76 23.55
C CYS A 378 10.36 -31.09 23.46
N GLN A 379 9.55 -30.60 24.40
CA GLN A 379 8.11 -30.87 24.45
C GLN A 379 7.32 -29.73 25.06
N THR A 380 6.07 -29.62 24.68
CA THR A 380 5.09 -28.77 25.37
C THR A 380 4.68 -29.46 26.69
N PRO A 381 4.39 -28.72 27.78
CA PRO A 381 3.89 -29.30 29.01
C PRO A 381 2.68 -30.23 28.76
N ALA A 382 2.70 -31.44 29.35
CA ALA A 382 1.70 -32.50 29.19
C ALA A 382 1.64 -33.17 27.80
N ALA A 383 2.46 -32.80 26.83
CA ALA A 383 2.61 -33.52 25.56
C ALA A 383 3.62 -34.70 25.70
N ALA A 384 3.65 -35.59 24.70
CA ALA A 384 4.60 -36.68 24.65
C ALA A 384 6.04 -36.15 24.48
N ALA A 385 7.03 -37.00 24.90
CA ALA A 385 8.43 -36.63 24.75
C ALA A 385 8.79 -36.37 23.27
N GLY A 386 9.33 -35.19 22.98
CA GLY A 386 9.62 -34.77 21.62
C GLY A 386 8.42 -34.19 20.85
N GLU A 387 7.30 -33.96 21.52
CA GLU A 387 6.12 -33.35 20.92
C GLU A 387 5.98 -31.89 21.37
N VAL A 388 6.01 -30.95 20.40
CA VAL A 388 5.84 -29.52 20.61
C VAL A 388 4.58 -29.06 19.89
N VAL A 389 3.67 -28.47 20.64
CA VAL A 389 2.38 -27.95 20.13
C VAL A 389 2.37 -26.43 20.24
N THR A 390 1.90 -25.73 19.21
CA THR A 390 1.70 -24.29 19.26
C THR A 390 0.51 -23.94 20.15
N GLY A 391 0.46 -22.70 20.62
CA GLY A 391 -0.81 -22.09 21.03
C GLY A 391 -1.79 -22.05 19.85
N PRO A 392 -3.06 -21.66 20.08
CA PRO A 392 -3.97 -21.35 19.01
C PRO A 392 -3.37 -20.22 18.14
N LEU A 393 -3.38 -20.43 16.82
CA LEU A 393 -2.84 -19.48 15.86
C LEU A 393 -3.99 -18.86 15.06
N GLU A 394 -3.93 -17.56 14.89
CA GLU A 394 -4.70 -16.81 13.91
C GLU A 394 -3.82 -16.61 12.68
N ALA A 395 -4.42 -16.75 11.50
CA ALA A 395 -3.75 -16.60 10.24
C ALA A 395 -4.41 -15.49 9.42
N GLN A 396 -3.60 -14.57 8.90
CA GLN A 396 -4.02 -13.51 7.99
C GLN A 396 -3.44 -13.78 6.61
N LEU A 397 -4.30 -13.81 5.57
CA LEU A 397 -3.88 -13.90 4.18
C LEU A 397 -3.46 -12.53 3.67
N GLY A 398 -2.31 -12.43 3.01
CA GLY A 398 -1.83 -11.18 2.45
C GLY A 398 -0.68 -11.37 1.47
N PHE A 399 -0.23 -10.28 0.89
CA PHE A 399 0.94 -10.25 0.00
C PHE A 399 2.24 -10.26 0.80
N ILE A 400 3.23 -10.99 0.32
CA ILE A 400 4.54 -11.10 0.98
C ILE A 400 5.70 -10.66 0.09
N LYS A 401 5.57 -10.68 -1.22
CA LYS A 401 6.59 -10.22 -2.17
C LYS A 401 6.01 -10.11 -3.58
N ASP A 402 6.44 -9.07 -4.28
CA ASP A 402 6.33 -8.97 -5.73
C ASP A 402 7.65 -9.35 -6.37
N VAL A 403 7.54 -10.11 -7.45
CA VAL A 403 8.68 -10.47 -8.28
C VAL A 403 8.37 -9.98 -9.69
N GLU A 404 9.13 -9.00 -10.14
CA GLU A 404 9.12 -8.60 -11.54
C GLU A 404 9.88 -9.64 -12.38
N ASN A 405 9.25 -10.11 -13.43
CA ASN A 405 9.86 -11.01 -14.41
C ASN A 405 9.62 -10.44 -15.82
N GLY A 406 10.50 -9.53 -16.21
CA GLY A 406 10.32 -8.76 -17.44
C GLY A 406 9.24 -7.68 -17.26
N SER A 407 8.17 -7.76 -18.05
CA SER A 407 7.00 -6.85 -17.95
C SER A 407 5.86 -7.40 -17.09
N GLU A 408 6.02 -8.56 -16.47
CA GLU A 408 5.00 -9.21 -15.65
C GLU A 408 5.39 -9.14 -14.17
N VAL A 409 4.49 -8.65 -13.33
CA VAL A 409 4.61 -8.67 -11.87
C VAL A 409 3.92 -9.91 -11.34
N ILE A 410 4.69 -10.76 -10.65
CA ILE A 410 4.17 -11.98 -10.02
C ILE A 410 4.00 -11.71 -8.52
N SER A 411 2.76 -11.61 -8.08
CA SER A 411 2.44 -11.44 -6.66
C SER A 411 2.57 -12.76 -5.91
N THR A 412 3.32 -12.76 -4.80
CA THR A 412 3.43 -13.90 -3.90
C THR A 412 2.56 -13.67 -2.68
N VAL A 413 1.68 -14.63 -2.37
CA VAL A 413 0.79 -14.58 -1.22
C VAL A 413 1.23 -15.53 -0.12
N GLY A 414 0.83 -15.23 1.10
CA GLY A 414 1.15 -16.07 2.26
C GLY A 414 0.16 -15.90 3.40
N TRP A 415 0.33 -16.77 4.38
CA TRP A 415 -0.31 -16.66 5.66
C TRP A 415 0.68 -16.11 6.69
N ASP A 416 0.34 -15.01 7.35
CA ASP A 416 0.99 -14.58 8.57
C ASP A 416 0.30 -15.24 9.76
N LEU A 417 1.05 -16.02 10.51
CA LEU A 417 0.56 -16.80 11.65
C LEU A 417 0.97 -16.14 12.96
N LYS A 418 -0.02 -15.71 13.75
CA LYS A 418 0.16 -15.07 15.05
C LYS A 418 -0.52 -15.87 16.17
N SER A 419 0.03 -15.78 17.38
CA SER A 419 -0.65 -16.27 18.59
C SER A 419 -0.95 -15.11 19.51
N GLY A 420 -2.14 -15.10 20.12
CA GLY A 420 -2.50 -14.13 21.16
C GLY A 420 -1.69 -14.29 22.47
N SER A 421 -0.88 -15.35 22.56
CA SER A 421 0.02 -15.65 23.68
C SER A 421 1.41 -16.03 23.15
N ALA A 422 2.09 -17.02 23.76
CA ALA A 422 3.29 -17.58 23.16
C ALA A 422 2.95 -18.47 21.96
N PHE A 423 3.71 -18.32 20.86
CA PHE A 423 3.64 -19.21 19.69
C PHE A 423 3.97 -20.66 20.09
N ILE A 424 5.01 -20.84 20.90
CA ILE A 424 5.37 -22.12 21.56
C ILE A 424 5.76 -21.83 23.02
N SER A 425 5.21 -22.62 23.93
CA SER A 425 5.69 -22.74 25.33
C SER A 425 6.06 -24.19 25.59
N GLY A 426 7.32 -24.45 25.85
CA GLY A 426 7.82 -25.81 26.02
C GLY A 426 9.01 -25.88 26.96
N GLU A 427 9.52 -27.11 27.14
CA GLU A 427 10.73 -27.42 27.89
C GLU A 427 11.60 -28.40 27.10
N CYS A 428 12.90 -28.30 27.25
CA CYS A 428 13.87 -29.20 26.62
C CYS A 428 14.78 -29.83 27.64
N GLY A 429 15.07 -31.13 27.46
CA GLY A 429 16.00 -31.91 28.25
C GLY A 429 15.52 -32.31 29.63
N ALA A 430 16.31 -33.19 30.30
CA ALA A 430 16.03 -33.66 31.64
C ALA A 430 16.04 -32.53 32.69
N GLY A 431 16.79 -31.47 32.43
CA GLY A 431 16.84 -30.25 33.25
C GLY A 431 15.66 -29.29 33.05
N LYS A 432 14.70 -29.63 32.18
CA LYS A 432 13.51 -28.83 31.86
C LYS A 432 13.84 -27.35 31.48
N GLN A 433 14.85 -27.19 30.64
CA GLN A 433 15.19 -25.88 30.12
C GLN A 433 13.99 -25.30 29.35
N SER A 434 13.46 -24.17 29.81
CA SER A 434 12.31 -23.52 29.17
C SER A 434 12.60 -23.12 27.72
N LEU A 435 11.62 -23.32 26.85
CA LEU A 435 11.59 -22.83 25.47
C LEU A 435 10.35 -21.98 25.31
N VAL A 436 10.53 -20.68 25.09
CA VAL A 436 9.42 -19.75 24.83
C VAL A 436 9.66 -19.09 23.48
N VAL A 437 8.70 -19.22 22.58
CA VAL A 437 8.71 -18.58 21.27
C VAL A 437 7.51 -17.64 21.19
N THR A 438 7.74 -16.40 20.77
CA THR A 438 6.72 -15.35 20.63
C THR A 438 6.86 -14.69 19.26
N GLY A 439 5.87 -13.85 18.90
CA GLY A 439 5.84 -13.15 17.60
C GLY A 439 5.02 -13.92 16.58
N SER A 440 5.30 -13.68 15.31
CA SER A 440 4.58 -14.23 14.18
C SER A 440 5.52 -14.85 13.15
N VAL A 441 4.96 -15.61 12.21
CA VAL A 441 5.72 -16.25 11.15
C VAL A 441 4.93 -16.28 9.84
N ILE A 442 5.58 -15.85 8.78
CA ILE A 442 5.00 -15.76 7.45
C ILE A 442 5.30 -17.04 6.66
N GLY A 443 4.25 -17.70 6.19
CA GLY A 443 4.33 -18.90 5.35
C GLY A 443 3.87 -18.61 3.92
N ALA A 444 4.73 -18.83 2.92
CA ALA A 444 4.41 -18.63 1.51
C ALA A 444 3.49 -19.75 0.98
N ILE A 445 2.49 -19.38 0.17
CA ILE A 445 1.55 -20.26 -0.52
C ILE A 445 2.06 -20.56 -1.93
N SER A 446 2.08 -21.84 -2.33
CA SER A 446 2.62 -22.25 -3.65
C SER A 446 1.63 -22.21 -4.82
N ALA A 447 0.38 -21.89 -4.59
CA ALA A 447 -0.69 -22.08 -5.57
C ALA A 447 -1.66 -20.88 -5.60
N ALA A 448 -1.12 -19.65 -5.67
CA ALA A 448 -1.92 -18.47 -5.96
C ALA A 448 -2.55 -18.58 -7.36
N ASP A 449 -3.74 -17.99 -7.53
CA ASP A 449 -4.52 -17.92 -8.78
C ASP A 449 -4.76 -19.31 -9.43
N LYS A 450 -4.98 -20.33 -8.58
CA LYS A 450 -5.26 -21.71 -9.04
C LYS A 450 -6.26 -22.40 -8.11
N PHE A 451 -7.28 -23.02 -8.69
CA PHE A 451 -8.20 -23.89 -7.95
C PHE A 451 -7.55 -25.23 -7.59
N VAL A 452 -7.23 -25.40 -6.32
CA VAL A 452 -6.52 -26.58 -5.82
C VAL A 452 -7.22 -27.20 -4.60
N ALA A 453 -7.20 -28.53 -4.52
CA ALA A 453 -7.59 -29.26 -3.30
C ALA A 453 -6.47 -29.29 -2.25
N ALA A 454 -5.23 -28.98 -2.67
CA ALA A 454 -4.10 -28.93 -1.75
C ALA A 454 -3.02 -27.96 -2.27
N TYR A 455 -2.32 -27.31 -1.35
CA TYR A 455 -1.20 -26.42 -1.63
C TYR A 455 -0.03 -26.67 -0.67
N THR A 456 1.13 -26.07 -0.96
CA THR A 456 2.27 -26.11 -0.03
C THR A 456 2.34 -24.79 0.73
N LEU A 457 2.37 -24.87 2.06
CA LEU A 457 2.67 -23.76 2.96
C LEU A 457 4.15 -23.89 3.37
N LYS A 458 4.97 -22.91 2.99
CA LYS A 458 6.43 -22.96 3.16
C LYS A 458 6.91 -21.82 4.04
N PHE A 459 7.55 -22.17 5.14
CA PHE A 459 8.29 -21.26 6.01
C PHE A 459 9.79 -21.37 5.67
N SER A 460 10.45 -20.23 5.51
CA SER A 460 11.87 -20.18 5.16
C SER A 460 12.63 -19.30 6.13
N GLN A 461 13.89 -19.64 6.39
CA GLN A 461 14.79 -18.86 7.22
C GLN A 461 16.24 -19.05 6.78
N ALA A 462 17.10 -18.07 7.10
CA ALA A 462 18.54 -18.13 6.94
C ALA A 462 19.23 -17.62 8.22
N ALA A 463 20.03 -18.50 8.85
CA ALA A 463 20.80 -18.16 10.06
C ALA A 463 19.94 -17.54 11.20
N GLY A 464 18.74 -18.06 11.41
CA GLY A 464 17.82 -17.58 12.43
C GLY A 464 16.98 -16.36 12.06
N LYS A 465 17.12 -15.83 10.84
CA LYS A 465 16.27 -14.75 10.31
C LYS A 465 15.16 -15.35 9.44
N GLN A 466 13.93 -14.95 9.68
CA GLN A 466 12.79 -15.37 8.88
C GLN A 466 12.88 -14.78 7.46
N LEU A 467 12.38 -15.50 6.46
CA LEU A 467 12.31 -15.07 5.07
C LEU A 467 10.92 -15.44 4.48
N PRO A 468 10.06 -14.45 4.19
CA PRO A 468 10.23 -13.00 4.37
C PRO A 468 10.16 -12.57 5.83
N GLU A 469 10.64 -11.35 6.15
CA GLU A 469 10.52 -10.72 7.47
C GLU A 469 9.39 -9.70 7.53
N ALA A 470 8.79 -9.33 6.41
CA ALA A 470 7.71 -8.35 6.30
C ALA A 470 6.47 -8.95 5.62
N PHE A 471 5.31 -8.55 6.09
CA PHE A 471 4.00 -8.95 5.62
C PHE A 471 3.19 -7.69 5.29
N GLU A 472 2.60 -7.62 4.09
CA GLU A 472 1.79 -6.48 3.66
C GLU A 472 2.52 -5.12 3.80
N GLU A 473 3.85 -5.10 3.53
CA GLU A 473 4.72 -3.93 3.70
C GLU A 473 4.81 -3.37 5.13
N GLU A 474 4.24 -4.08 6.11
CA GLU A 474 4.30 -3.74 7.53
C GLU A 474 5.73 -3.86 8.08
N PRO A 475 6.00 -3.23 9.25
CA PRO A 475 7.28 -3.42 9.94
C PRO A 475 7.59 -4.89 10.19
N THR A 476 8.86 -5.20 10.38
CA THR A 476 9.39 -6.55 10.58
C THR A 476 8.53 -7.42 11.50
N ASP A 477 8.01 -8.52 10.97
CA ASP A 477 7.12 -9.46 11.62
C ASP A 477 7.80 -10.81 11.73
N THR A 478 8.41 -11.10 12.90
CA THR A 478 9.29 -12.25 13.09
C THR A 478 9.08 -12.93 14.44
N LEU A 479 9.51 -14.19 14.51
CA LEU A 479 9.60 -14.93 15.78
C LEU A 479 10.78 -14.44 16.63
N SER A 480 10.60 -14.52 17.94
CA SER A 480 11.65 -14.42 18.96
C SER A 480 11.63 -15.67 19.84
N ALA A 481 12.78 -16.23 20.15
CA ALA A 481 12.88 -17.41 21.00
C ALA A 481 13.82 -17.21 22.19
N ALA A 482 13.37 -17.63 23.37
CA ALA A 482 14.15 -17.65 24.62
C ALA A 482 14.34 -19.08 25.11
N PHE A 483 15.55 -19.41 25.53
CA PHE A 483 15.92 -20.72 26.07
C PHE A 483 16.46 -20.59 27.50
N GLY A 484 15.90 -21.36 28.45
CA GLY A 484 16.39 -21.43 29.82
C GLY A 484 16.34 -20.11 30.61
N GLY A 485 15.37 -19.23 30.28
CA GLY A 485 15.23 -17.92 30.91
C GLY A 485 16.22 -16.86 30.42
N ALA A 486 17.02 -17.15 29.38
CA ALA A 486 17.86 -16.16 28.73
C ALA A 486 17.01 -15.11 27.99
N SER A 487 17.62 -13.98 27.63
CA SER A 487 16.97 -12.98 26.76
C SER A 487 16.54 -13.58 25.43
N ALA A 488 15.38 -13.18 24.94
CA ALA A 488 14.88 -13.61 23.65
C ALA A 488 15.78 -13.11 22.51
N GLU A 489 16.02 -14.00 21.55
CA GLU A 489 16.76 -13.71 20.31
C GLU A 489 15.78 -13.82 19.13
N GLN A 490 16.00 -13.07 18.08
CA GLN A 490 15.27 -13.27 16.82
C GLN A 490 15.41 -14.74 16.37
N ALA A 491 14.34 -15.32 15.91
CA ALA A 491 14.29 -16.70 15.45
C ALA A 491 13.56 -16.83 14.12
N GLY A 492 13.94 -17.83 13.35
CA GLY A 492 13.28 -18.20 12.09
C GLY A 492 12.86 -19.66 12.09
N LEU A 493 11.69 -19.92 11.54
CA LEU A 493 11.13 -21.25 11.31
C LEU A 493 11.40 -21.68 9.86
N LYS A 494 11.95 -22.89 9.68
CA LYS A 494 12.04 -23.56 8.39
C LYS A 494 11.19 -24.81 8.41
N ALA A 495 10.11 -24.82 7.66
CA ALA A 495 9.19 -25.94 7.54
C ALA A 495 8.48 -25.89 6.17
N SER A 496 7.98 -27.03 5.73
CA SER A 496 7.12 -27.12 4.55
C SER A 496 6.04 -28.15 4.82
N GLN A 497 4.78 -27.74 4.70
CA GLN A 497 3.61 -28.60 4.87
C GLN A 497 2.79 -28.63 3.59
N LYS A 498 2.31 -29.80 3.22
CA LYS A 498 1.23 -29.94 2.25
C LYS A 498 -0.08 -29.76 3.01
N ILE A 499 -0.78 -28.69 2.73
CA ILE A 499 -2.12 -28.41 3.24
C ILE A 499 -3.13 -29.03 2.29
N THR A 500 -4.11 -29.76 2.84
CA THR A 500 -5.21 -30.38 2.10
C THR A 500 -6.51 -29.77 2.58
N ASN A 501 -7.26 -29.17 1.69
CA ASN A 501 -8.56 -28.55 1.95
C ASN A 501 -9.68 -29.57 1.80
N GLU A 502 -10.80 -29.41 2.49
CA GLU A 502 -12.00 -30.21 2.30
C GLU A 502 -12.62 -30.01 0.91
N GLU A 503 -12.54 -28.80 0.38
CA GLU A 503 -12.98 -28.47 -0.97
C GLU A 503 -11.86 -27.81 -1.79
N LYS A 504 -12.03 -27.73 -3.12
CA LYS A 504 -11.10 -26.97 -3.95
C LYS A 504 -11.31 -25.48 -3.72
N LEU A 505 -10.23 -24.78 -3.45
CA LEU A 505 -10.19 -23.35 -3.19
C LEU A 505 -9.14 -22.68 -4.06
N GLU A 506 -9.30 -21.40 -4.26
CA GLU A 506 -8.35 -20.51 -4.91
C GLU A 506 -7.91 -19.43 -3.93
N PHE A 507 -6.62 -19.13 -3.91
CA PHE A 507 -6.05 -17.94 -3.30
C PHE A 507 -5.84 -16.93 -4.42
N LYS A 508 -6.85 -16.09 -4.63
CA LYS A 508 -6.84 -15.10 -5.71
C LYS A 508 -5.93 -13.95 -5.30
N ALA A 509 -4.87 -13.75 -6.07
CA ALA A 509 -3.87 -12.71 -5.85
C ALA A 509 -3.95 -11.58 -6.89
N GLN A 510 -4.63 -11.84 -8.02
CA GLN A 510 -4.74 -10.90 -9.12
C GLN A 510 -6.20 -10.74 -9.52
N SER A 511 -6.58 -9.49 -9.84
CA SER A 511 -7.90 -9.26 -10.41
C SER A 511 -7.92 -9.83 -11.83
N GLU A 512 -8.95 -10.60 -12.14
CA GLU A 512 -9.17 -11.09 -13.50
C GLU A 512 -9.54 -9.92 -14.41
N THR A 513 -8.80 -9.78 -15.49
CA THR A 513 -9.12 -8.84 -16.60
C THR A 513 -10.31 -9.31 -17.43
#